data_1aacebe7eb3069d4868e92ff13746fd1
#
_entry.id   1aacebe7eb3069d4868e92ff13746fd1
#
_cell.length_a   1.000
_cell.length_b   1.000
_cell.length_c   1.000
_cell.angle_alpha   90.00
_cell.angle_beta   90.00
_cell.angle_gamma   90.00
#
_symmetry.space_group_name_H-M   'P 1'
#
loop_
_entity.id
_entity.type
_entity.pdbx_description
1 polymer ?
#
loop_
_entity_poly.entity_id
_entity_poly.type
_entity_poly.pdbx_seq_one_letter_code
_entity_poly.pdbx_strand_id
1 'polypeptide(L)' 'TLRLDVRRAGRVAVRVHGPGGRLVRTLFVGSLPAGSRRIDWDGRDDAGRAVASGVYLFVASTAGDRVVRKATLLQ' A
#
# COMPACT_ATOMS: atom_id res chain seq x y z
N THR A 1 -4.97 2.11 7.23
CA THR A 1 -5.46 0.76 6.89
C THR A 1 -6.01 0.74 5.48
N LEU A 2 -5.57 -0.21 4.70
CA LEU A 2 -6.08 -0.48 3.36
C LEU A 2 -6.81 -1.82 3.37
N ARG A 3 -8.03 -1.83 2.82
CA ARG A 3 -8.73 -3.07 2.56
C ARG A 3 -8.50 -3.47 1.10
N LEU A 4 -7.95 -4.64 0.90
CA LEU A 4 -7.62 -5.15 -0.43
C LEU A 4 -8.46 -6.37 -0.75
N ASP A 5 -9.18 -6.31 -1.86
CA ASP A 5 -9.93 -7.45 -2.38
C ASP A 5 -9.16 -8.06 -3.55
N VAL A 6 -8.66 -9.27 -3.37
CA VAL A 6 -7.94 -10.01 -4.39
C VAL A 6 -8.93 -10.91 -5.12
N ARG A 7 -9.19 -10.65 -6.39
CA ARG A 7 -10.16 -11.41 -7.17
C ARG A 7 -9.62 -12.76 -7.60
N ARG A 8 -8.34 -12.80 -7.94
CA ARG A 8 -7.67 -14.03 -8.36
C ARG A 8 -6.40 -14.19 -7.56
N ALA A 9 -6.12 -15.40 -7.13
CA ALA A 9 -4.84 -15.73 -6.52
C ALA A 9 -3.71 -15.37 -7.49
N GLY A 10 -2.67 -14.74 -6.98
CA GLY A 10 -1.54 -14.34 -7.80
C GLY A 10 -0.63 -13.37 -7.09
N ARG A 11 0.31 -12.84 -7.84
CA ARG A 11 1.30 -11.91 -7.30
C ARG A 11 0.69 -10.53 -7.08
N VAL A 12 0.94 -9.98 -5.91
CA VAL A 12 0.42 -8.67 -5.50
C VAL A 12 1.56 -7.84 -4.92
N ALA A 13 1.59 -6.56 -5.25
CA ALA A 13 2.49 -5.61 -4.64
C ALA A 13 1.66 -4.46 -4.06
N VAL A 14 1.92 -4.11 -2.79
CA VAL A 14 1.25 -3.01 -2.12
C VAL A 14 2.31 -2.02 -1.64
N ARG A 15 2.20 -0.78 -2.10
CA ARG A 15 3.18 0.26 -1.81
C ARG A 15 2.49 1.54 -1.37
N VAL A 16 3.22 2.34 -0.59
CA VAL A 16 2.80 3.69 -0.19
C VAL A 16 3.66 4.69 -0.94
N HIS A 17 3.01 5.63 -1.61
CA HIS A 17 3.66 6.74 -2.30
C HIS A 17 3.31 8.06 -1.63
N GLY A 18 4.25 8.99 -1.61
CA GLY A 18 4.00 10.33 -1.10
C GLY A 18 3.28 11.21 -2.13
N PRO A 19 2.96 12.46 -1.74
CA PRO A 19 2.20 13.38 -2.59
C PRO A 19 2.87 13.67 -3.94
N GLY A 20 4.17 13.60 -4.02
CA GLY A 20 4.92 13.81 -5.27
C GLY A 20 5.13 12.56 -6.10
N GLY A 21 4.53 11.43 -5.71
CA GLY A 21 4.70 10.16 -6.40
C GLY A 21 5.91 9.35 -5.94
N ARG A 22 6.68 9.87 -4.99
CA ARG A 22 7.87 9.18 -4.48
C ARG A 22 7.47 7.94 -3.68
N LEU A 23 8.15 6.83 -3.91
CA LEU A 23 7.95 5.62 -3.11
C LEU A 23 8.41 5.87 -1.67
N VAL A 24 7.52 5.62 -0.73
CA VAL A 24 7.79 5.77 0.70
C VAL A 24 8.02 4.42 1.36
N ARG A 25 7.13 3.46 1.10
CA ARG A 25 7.19 2.16 1.75
C ARG A 25 6.64 1.08 0.85
N THR A 26 7.28 -0.07 0.83
CA THR A 26 6.72 -1.29 0.27
C THR A 26 6.14 -2.11 1.41
N LEU A 27 4.81 -2.24 1.45
CA LEU A 27 4.12 -2.95 2.52
C LEU A 27 4.09 -4.45 2.30
N PHE A 28 3.92 -4.87 1.06
CA PHE A 28 3.86 -6.28 0.74
C PHE A 28 4.22 -6.52 -0.72
N VAL A 29 5.00 -7.57 -0.97
CA VAL A 29 5.24 -8.10 -2.31
C VAL A 29 5.25 -9.61 -2.19
N GLY A 30 4.38 -10.28 -2.93
CA GLY A 30 4.30 -11.74 -2.88
C GLY A 30 3.01 -12.25 -3.48
N SER A 31 2.78 -13.53 -3.34
CA SER A 31 1.57 -14.19 -3.83
C SER A 31 0.51 -14.21 -2.74
N LEU A 32 -0.72 -13.89 -3.10
CA LEU A 32 -1.86 -13.94 -2.21
C LEU A 32 -2.98 -14.78 -2.83
N PRO A 33 -3.72 -15.53 -2.01
CA PRO A 33 -4.94 -16.17 -2.48
C PRO A 33 -6.04 -15.13 -2.72
N ALA A 34 -7.06 -15.51 -3.48
CA ALA A 34 -8.25 -14.70 -3.63
C ALA A 34 -8.90 -14.49 -2.27
N GLY A 35 -9.47 -13.32 -2.07
CA GLY A 35 -10.12 -12.98 -0.81
C GLY A 35 -9.87 -11.55 -0.40
N SER A 36 -10.47 -11.17 0.73
CA SER A 36 -10.38 -9.84 1.30
C SER A 36 -9.29 -9.80 2.36
N ARG A 37 -8.47 -8.74 2.34
CA ARG A 37 -7.37 -8.58 3.29
C ARG A 37 -7.30 -7.17 3.79
N ARG A 38 -6.75 -7.04 4.98
CA ARG A 38 -6.49 -5.76 5.62
C ARG A 38 -4.99 -5.55 5.68
N ILE A 39 -4.53 -4.40 5.20
CA ILE A 39 -3.12 -4.06 5.20
C ILE A 39 -2.96 -2.75 5.97
N ASP A 40 -2.15 -2.78 7.01
CA ASP A 40 -1.90 -1.63 7.85
C ASP A 40 -0.52 -1.05 7.56
N TRP A 41 -0.44 0.28 7.63
CA TRP A 41 0.82 1.00 7.51
C TRP A 41 1.09 1.75 8.81
N ASP A 42 2.29 1.62 9.32
CA ASP A 42 2.71 2.21 10.59
C ASP A 42 3.20 3.65 10.47
N GLY A 43 3.10 4.26 9.29
CA GLY A 43 3.55 5.63 9.08
C GLY A 43 5.06 5.78 8.95
N ARG A 44 5.77 4.70 8.63
CA ARG A 44 7.22 4.70 8.48
C ARG A 44 7.62 4.40 7.04
N ASP A 45 8.77 4.95 6.63
CA ASP A 45 9.35 4.63 5.32
C ASP A 45 10.11 3.28 5.38
N ASP A 46 10.69 2.88 4.25
CA ASP A 46 11.43 1.61 4.16
C ASP A 46 12.67 1.59 5.05
N ALA A 47 13.17 2.73 5.45
CA ALA A 47 14.29 2.83 6.38
C ALA A 47 13.85 2.79 7.85
N GLY A 48 12.55 2.68 8.11
CA GLY A 48 12.00 2.63 9.47
C GLY A 48 11.80 3.99 10.12
N ARG A 49 11.96 5.08 9.38
CA ARG A 49 11.78 6.44 9.91
C ARG A 49 10.34 6.89 9.76
N ALA A 50 9.82 7.54 10.78
CA ALA A 50 8.49 8.14 10.72
C ALA A 50 8.45 9.22 9.63
N VAL A 51 7.40 9.22 8.82
CA VAL A 51 7.23 10.23 7.77
C VAL A 51 6.32 11.35 8.28
N ALA A 52 6.38 12.50 7.61
CA ALA A 52 5.59 13.65 7.99
C ALA A 52 4.10 13.41 7.83
N SER A 53 3.29 14.10 8.64
CA SER A 53 1.85 14.13 8.44
C SER A 53 1.52 14.63 7.04
N GLY A 54 0.51 14.07 6.43
CA GLY A 54 0.11 14.48 5.09
C GLY A 54 -0.73 13.43 4.40
N VAL A 55 -0.90 13.62 3.10
CA VAL A 55 -1.68 12.73 2.25
C VAL A 55 -0.73 11.78 1.51
N TYR A 56 -1.02 10.50 1.61
CA TYR A 56 -0.25 9.45 0.96
C TYR A 56 -1.17 8.59 0.11
N LEU A 57 -0.59 7.86 -0.84
CA LEU A 57 -1.34 6.97 -1.72
C LEU A 57 -0.93 5.53 -1.47
N PHE A 58 -1.90 4.68 -1.19
CA PHE A 58 -1.72 3.24 -1.23
C PHE A 58 -1.94 2.76 -2.65
N VAL A 59 -0.97 2.07 -3.20
CA VAL A 59 -1.04 1.52 -4.55
C VAL A 59 -0.90 0.01 -4.46
N ALA A 60 -1.96 -0.68 -4.82
CA ALA A 60 -1.97 -2.14 -4.88
C ALA A 60 -2.01 -2.56 -6.35
N SER A 61 -1.03 -3.35 -6.75
CA SER A 61 -0.90 -3.83 -8.13
C SER A 61 -1.02 -5.34 -8.16
N THR A 62 -1.85 -5.84 -9.06
CA THR A 62 -1.96 -7.28 -9.37
C THR A 62 -1.69 -7.47 -10.85
N ALA A 63 -1.67 -8.74 -11.30
CA ALA A 63 -1.53 -9.03 -12.73
C ALA A 63 -2.77 -8.51 -13.45
N GLY A 64 -2.67 -7.38 -14.11
CA GLY A 64 -3.76 -6.81 -14.91
C GLY A 64 -4.65 -5.81 -14.19
N ASP A 65 -4.38 -5.49 -12.92
CA ASP A 65 -5.20 -4.52 -12.20
C ASP A 65 -4.36 -3.65 -11.27
N ARG A 66 -4.86 -2.46 -10.99
CA ARG A 66 -4.20 -1.51 -10.10
C ARG A 66 -5.23 -0.71 -9.32
N VAL A 67 -5.08 -0.68 -8.01
CA VAL A 67 -5.99 0.06 -7.12
C VAL A 67 -5.18 1.12 -6.39
N VAL A 68 -5.70 2.35 -6.41
CA VAL A 68 -5.07 3.48 -5.71
C VAL A 68 -6.06 4.01 -4.68
N ARG A 69 -5.60 4.17 -3.45
CA ARG A 69 -6.41 4.73 -2.35
C ARG A 69 -5.63 5.80 -1.63
N LYS A 70 -6.32 6.89 -1.37
CA LYS A 70 -5.75 8.01 -0.61
C LYS A 70 -5.84 7.70 0.88
N ALA A 71 -4.76 8.02 1.61
CA ALA A 71 -4.71 7.90 3.05
C ALA A 71 -4.17 9.18 3.65
N THR A 72 -4.74 9.63 4.75
CA THR A 72 -4.26 10.79 5.48
C THR A 72 -3.56 10.31 6.74
N LEU A 73 -2.31 10.72 6.92
CA LEU A 73 -1.52 10.39 8.10
C LEU A 73 -1.43 11.61 9.00
N LEU A 74 -1.80 11.42 10.26
CA LEU A 74 -1.68 12.43 11.30
C LEU A 74 -0.71 11.92 12.35
N GLN A 75 0.34 12.65 12.56
CA GLN A 75 1.38 12.29 13.53
C GLN A 75 1.43 13.29 14.67
#